data_22351d60c35c40b0cda3c586c0677cfb
#
_entry.id   22351d60c35c40b0cda3c586c0677cfb
#
_cell.length_a   1.000
_cell.length_b   1.000
_cell.length_c   1.000
_cell.angle_alpha   90.00
_cell.angle_beta   90.00
_cell.angle_gamma   90.00
#
_symmetry.space_group_name_H-M   'P 1'
#
loop_
_entity.id
_entity.type
_entity.pdbx_description
1 polymer ?
#
loop_
_entity_poly.entity_id
_entity_poly.type
_entity_poly.pdbx_seq_one_letter_code
_entity_poly.pdbx_strand_id
1 'polypeptide(L)'
;IIKPNFEQGKISQNKKSNILPSLFDENLKVNANTPKSEEDQSTLAKEIDWEFPKLDLLDNQSAKVETKDSFLRQNAQNISSKLEQFDISVQMKDVHVGPTVIQYTLKPDSGVKLSKITNLKNDLALALAAKSLRIEAPIPGKSLVGIEVPAEKRIIVKLREIMESSEFLNSAQTSKMTLPLGRDVAGKPVVAELSDMPHLLIAGATNSGKSVCINTFLCSLIYQNSPTDLKM
;
A
#
# COMPACT_ATOMS: atom_id res chain seq x y z
N ILE A 1 16.72 -17.55 29.54
CA ILE A 1 15.95 -18.03 28.35
C ILE A 1 14.69 -17.19 28.33
N ILE A 2 14.74 -16.05 27.65
CA ILE A 2 13.58 -15.18 27.45
C ILE A 2 12.93 -15.63 26.14
N LYS A 3 11.75 -16.24 26.23
CA LYS A 3 10.93 -16.56 25.08
C LYS A 3 10.44 -15.23 24.49
N PRO A 4 10.69 -14.92 23.22
CA PRO A 4 10.05 -13.77 22.59
C PRO A 4 8.56 -14.02 22.54
N ASN A 5 7.78 -13.11 23.11
CA ASN A 5 6.32 -13.14 23.07
C ASN A 5 5.91 -12.65 21.68
N PHE A 6 5.58 -13.59 20.79
CA PHE A 6 4.96 -13.26 19.51
C PHE A 6 3.47 -13.05 19.80
N GLU A 7 3.07 -11.83 20.08
CA GLU A 7 1.65 -11.48 19.98
C GLU A 7 1.23 -11.67 18.54
N GLN A 8 0.45 -12.72 18.33
CA GLN A 8 -0.33 -12.88 17.11
C GLN A 8 -1.26 -11.68 17.03
N GLY A 9 -0.96 -10.75 16.14
CA GLY A 9 -1.92 -9.73 15.75
C GLY A 9 -3.17 -10.44 15.28
N LYS A 10 -4.14 -10.59 16.19
CA LYS A 10 -5.48 -11.06 15.85
C LYS A 10 -6.00 -10.10 14.79
N ILE A 11 -6.08 -10.61 13.55
CA ILE A 11 -6.86 -9.97 12.51
C ILE A 11 -8.29 -9.98 13.05
N SER A 12 -8.69 -8.83 13.58
CA SER A 12 -10.08 -8.60 13.93
C SER A 12 -10.88 -8.79 12.65
N GLN A 13 -11.67 -9.87 12.61
CA GLN A 13 -12.72 -10.02 11.61
C GLN A 13 -13.74 -8.93 11.89
N ASN A 14 -13.49 -7.76 11.31
CA ASN A 14 -14.45 -6.69 11.38
C ASN A 14 -15.68 -7.11 10.58
N LYS A 15 -16.81 -7.16 11.28
CA LYS A 15 -18.13 -7.39 10.71
C LYS A 15 -18.26 -6.58 9.43
N LYS A 16 -18.69 -7.24 8.35
CA LYS A 16 -19.16 -6.60 7.13
C LYS A 16 -20.16 -5.51 7.51
N SER A 17 -19.71 -4.29 7.63
CA SER A 17 -20.60 -3.15 7.67
C SER A 17 -21.07 -2.92 6.24
N ASN A 18 -22.36 -3.03 6.02
CA ASN A 18 -23.05 -2.69 4.77
C ASN A 18 -22.99 -1.17 4.52
N ILE A 19 -21.83 -0.60 4.36
CA ILE A 19 -21.63 0.85 4.14
C ILE A 19 -21.44 1.17 2.64
N LEU A 20 -21.21 0.16 1.81
CA LEU A 20 -20.94 0.40 0.39
C LEU A 20 -22.10 0.93 -0.47
N PRO A 21 -23.40 0.67 -0.18
CA PRO A 21 -24.48 1.23 -1.00
C PRO A 21 -24.60 2.75 -0.90
N SER A 22 -24.24 3.37 0.22
CA SER A 22 -24.52 4.78 0.48
C SER A 22 -23.57 5.78 -0.17
N LEU A 23 -22.39 5.34 -0.61
CA LEU A 23 -21.46 6.21 -1.35
C LEU A 23 -21.84 6.38 -2.83
N PHE A 24 -22.72 5.52 -3.33
CA PHE A 24 -23.19 5.53 -4.71
C PHE A 24 -24.71 5.69 -4.80
N ASP A 25 -25.41 6.00 -3.68
CA ASP A 25 -26.84 6.25 -3.67
C ASP A 25 -27.16 7.68 -4.13
N GLU A 26 -27.97 7.74 -5.18
CA GLU A 26 -28.57 8.90 -5.79
C GLU A 26 -29.56 9.60 -4.87
N ASN A 27 -29.20 10.47 -3.95
CA ASN A 27 -30.18 11.42 -3.38
C ASN A 27 -29.50 12.58 -2.63
N LEU A 28 -28.73 13.39 -3.34
CA LEU A 28 -28.44 14.76 -2.91
C LEU A 28 -29.22 15.72 -3.80
N LYS A 29 -30.49 15.96 -3.46
CA LYS A 29 -31.26 17.09 -3.98
C LYS A 29 -30.68 18.38 -3.40
N VAL A 30 -29.92 19.09 -4.18
CA VAL A 30 -29.52 20.46 -3.88
C VAL A 30 -30.66 21.39 -4.30
N ASN A 31 -31.35 22.01 -3.34
CA ASN A 31 -32.25 23.13 -3.57
C ASN A 31 -31.42 24.37 -3.93
N ALA A 32 -31.39 24.73 -5.19
CA ALA A 32 -30.86 26.01 -5.65
C ALA A 32 -32.04 26.92 -6.06
N ASN A 33 -32.43 27.79 -5.15
CA ASN A 33 -33.19 29.00 -5.50
C ASN A 33 -32.20 30.15 -5.63
N THR A 34 -31.90 30.58 -6.86
CA THR A 34 -31.31 31.89 -7.18
C THR A 34 -31.92 32.42 -8.48
N PRO A 35 -32.18 33.73 -8.60
CA PRO A 35 -33.04 34.28 -9.63
C PRO A 35 -32.31 34.38 -10.99
N LYS A 36 -33.12 34.19 -12.05
CA LYS A 36 -32.77 34.27 -13.46
C LYS A 36 -32.25 35.67 -13.84
N SER A 37 -31.07 35.74 -14.44
CA SER A 37 -30.69 36.74 -15.42
C SER A 37 -30.59 36.07 -16.78
N GLU A 38 -31.32 36.61 -17.77
CA GLU A 38 -31.36 36.16 -19.14
C GLU A 38 -30.05 36.52 -19.88
N GLU A 39 -29.75 35.68 -20.90
CA GLU A 39 -28.71 35.79 -21.90
C GLU A 39 -27.40 35.07 -21.58
N ASP A 40 -27.39 33.74 -21.85
CA ASP A 40 -26.36 33.16 -22.71
C ASP A 40 -26.86 31.78 -23.25
N GLN A 41 -26.99 31.69 -24.58
CA GLN A 41 -27.22 30.42 -25.28
C GLN A 41 -25.96 29.56 -25.22
N SER A 42 -25.64 28.99 -24.05
CA SER A 42 -24.72 27.88 -23.94
C SER A 42 -25.51 26.60 -24.02
N THR A 43 -25.26 25.84 -25.07
CA THR A 43 -25.68 24.48 -25.34
C THR A 43 -25.98 23.72 -24.06
N LEU A 44 -27.29 23.43 -23.85
CA LEU A 44 -27.77 22.48 -22.84
C LEU A 44 -26.93 21.21 -22.94
N ALA A 45 -25.93 21.08 -22.08
CA ALA A 45 -25.31 19.79 -21.82
C ALA A 45 -26.43 18.89 -21.31
N LYS A 46 -26.86 17.94 -22.16
CA LYS A 46 -27.79 16.89 -21.73
C LYS A 46 -27.19 16.32 -20.45
N GLU A 47 -27.93 16.36 -19.34
CA GLU A 47 -27.57 15.59 -18.15
C GLU A 47 -27.42 14.14 -18.62
N ILE A 48 -26.18 13.66 -18.64
CA ILE A 48 -25.89 12.29 -18.95
C ILE A 48 -26.25 11.53 -17.69
N ASP A 49 -27.31 10.73 -17.77
CA ASP A 49 -27.64 9.75 -16.72
C ASP A 49 -26.45 8.77 -16.67
N TRP A 50 -25.56 8.98 -15.67
CA TRP A 50 -24.30 8.24 -15.53
C TRP A 50 -24.44 7.18 -14.43
N GLU A 51 -24.35 5.92 -14.85
CA GLU A 51 -24.25 4.81 -13.91
C GLU A 51 -22.77 4.49 -13.65
N PHE A 52 -22.33 4.58 -12.39
CA PHE A 52 -20.95 4.27 -12.01
C PHE A 52 -20.65 2.78 -12.21
N PRO A 53 -19.42 2.42 -12.64
CA PRO A 53 -19.02 1.03 -12.78
C PRO A 53 -19.11 0.30 -11.44
N LYS A 54 -19.69 -0.91 -11.43
CA LYS A 54 -19.78 -1.73 -10.22
C LYS A 54 -18.41 -2.37 -9.92
N LEU A 55 -18.04 -2.44 -8.65
CA LEU A 55 -16.79 -3.07 -8.22
C LEU A 55 -16.70 -4.56 -8.60
N ASP A 56 -17.83 -5.20 -8.89
CA ASP A 56 -17.89 -6.59 -9.34
C ASP A 56 -17.23 -6.84 -10.70
N LEU A 57 -17.00 -5.79 -11.49
CA LEU A 57 -16.20 -5.85 -12.71
C LEU A 57 -14.72 -6.09 -12.44
N LEU A 58 -14.26 -5.80 -11.21
CA LEU A 58 -12.88 -6.02 -10.80
C LEU A 58 -12.70 -7.39 -10.14
N ASP A 59 -11.58 -8.02 -10.44
CA ASP A 59 -11.23 -9.32 -9.86
C ASP A 59 -11.09 -9.25 -8.32
N ASN A 60 -11.77 -10.15 -7.61
CA ASN A 60 -11.82 -10.22 -6.14
C ASN A 60 -10.92 -11.34 -5.56
N GLN A 61 -10.16 -12.06 -6.37
CA GLN A 61 -9.29 -13.11 -5.87
C GLN A 61 -8.05 -12.53 -5.19
N SER A 62 -8.11 -12.29 -3.89
CA SER A 62 -6.92 -11.98 -3.11
C SER A 62 -6.16 -13.27 -2.74
N ALA A 63 -4.94 -13.39 -3.20
CA ALA A 63 -4.07 -14.47 -2.77
C ALA A 63 -3.58 -14.20 -1.34
N LYS A 64 -3.82 -15.15 -0.41
CA LYS A 64 -3.24 -15.07 0.95
C LYS A 64 -1.76 -15.43 0.91
N VAL A 65 -0.95 -14.68 1.64
CA VAL A 65 0.46 -15.03 1.87
C VAL A 65 0.52 -16.18 2.86
N GLU A 66 0.77 -17.39 2.39
CA GLU A 66 1.14 -18.50 3.26
C GLU A 66 2.66 -18.62 3.33
N THR A 67 3.28 -17.80 4.15
CA THR A 67 4.69 -17.98 4.50
C THR A 67 4.80 -18.79 5.77
N LYS A 68 5.57 -19.87 5.75
CA LYS A 68 5.75 -20.73 6.93
C LYS A 68 6.46 -19.97 8.04
N ASP A 69 5.92 -19.97 9.25
CA ASP A 69 6.54 -19.32 10.41
C ASP A 69 7.97 -19.82 10.67
N SER A 70 8.25 -21.09 10.40
CA SER A 70 9.59 -21.68 10.53
C SER A 70 10.61 -20.99 9.62
N PHE A 71 10.24 -20.65 8.39
CA PHE A 71 11.09 -19.95 7.44
C PHE A 71 11.37 -18.51 7.91
N LEU A 72 10.34 -17.81 8.39
CA LEU A 72 10.50 -16.45 8.93
C LEU A 72 11.46 -16.42 10.11
N ARG A 73 11.32 -17.37 11.04
CA ARG A 73 12.19 -17.50 12.22
C ARG A 73 13.62 -17.85 11.84
N GLN A 74 13.81 -18.77 10.89
CA GLN A 74 15.12 -19.16 10.41
C GLN A 74 15.86 -17.96 9.80
N ASN A 75 15.19 -17.19 8.96
CA ASN A 75 15.79 -15.98 8.37
C ASN A 75 16.11 -14.93 9.43
N ALA A 76 15.24 -14.73 10.42
CA ALA A 76 15.50 -13.82 11.53
C ALA A 76 16.76 -14.24 12.32
N GLN A 77 16.91 -15.53 12.59
CA GLN A 77 18.12 -16.08 13.23
C GLN A 77 19.37 -15.90 12.37
N ASN A 78 19.28 -16.19 11.07
CA ASN A 78 20.39 -16.01 10.13
C ASN A 78 20.87 -14.56 10.09
N ILE A 79 19.93 -13.59 10.08
CA ILE A 79 20.23 -12.16 10.14
C ILE A 79 20.97 -11.81 11.44
N SER A 80 20.41 -12.22 12.58
CA SER A 80 20.99 -11.94 13.89
C SER A 80 22.39 -12.53 14.03
N SER A 81 22.55 -13.83 13.73
CA SER A 81 23.83 -14.52 13.81
C SER A 81 24.88 -13.93 12.84
N LYS A 82 24.44 -13.49 11.65
CA LYS A 82 25.36 -12.87 10.70
C LYS A 82 25.85 -11.51 11.18
N LEU A 83 24.97 -10.70 11.76
CA LEU A 83 25.37 -9.41 12.34
C LEU A 83 26.30 -9.60 13.54
N GLU A 84 26.03 -10.59 14.39
CA GLU A 84 26.86 -10.94 15.55
C GLU A 84 28.29 -11.37 15.14
N GLN A 85 28.46 -12.10 14.02
CA GLN A 85 29.75 -12.44 13.44
C GLN A 85 30.61 -11.21 13.07
N PHE A 86 29.98 -10.05 12.87
CA PHE A 86 30.65 -8.77 12.60
C PHE A 86 30.64 -7.82 13.83
N ASP A 87 30.51 -8.37 15.02
CA ASP A 87 30.47 -7.61 16.28
C ASP A 87 29.36 -6.54 16.30
N ILE A 88 28.21 -6.86 15.69
CA ILE A 88 27.04 -6.00 15.67
C ILE A 88 25.91 -6.68 16.45
N SER A 89 25.76 -6.28 17.71
CA SER A 89 24.67 -6.77 18.56
C SER A 89 23.35 -6.07 18.21
N VAL A 90 22.30 -6.87 17.99
CA VAL A 90 20.96 -6.39 17.64
C VAL A 90 19.89 -7.19 18.34
N GLN A 91 18.76 -6.56 18.59
CA GLN A 91 17.54 -7.22 19.07
C GLN A 91 16.52 -7.29 17.93
N MET A 92 16.16 -8.49 17.52
CA MET A 92 15.05 -8.67 16.59
C MET A 92 13.74 -8.23 17.27
N LYS A 93 12.91 -7.44 16.57
CA LYS A 93 11.64 -6.92 17.06
C LYS A 93 10.48 -7.59 16.39
N ASP A 94 10.19 -7.25 15.15
CA ASP A 94 9.02 -7.70 14.43
C ASP A 94 9.41 -8.24 13.05
N VAL A 95 8.53 -9.06 12.48
CA VAL A 95 8.60 -9.52 11.09
C VAL A 95 7.28 -9.17 10.41
N HIS A 96 7.35 -8.34 9.39
CA HIS A 96 6.20 -7.95 8.58
C HIS A 96 6.26 -8.65 7.23
N VAL A 97 5.20 -9.37 6.89
CA VAL A 97 5.10 -10.09 5.61
C VAL A 97 4.24 -9.27 4.67
N GLY A 98 4.89 -8.59 3.75
CA GLY A 98 4.25 -7.82 2.68
C GLY A 98 4.02 -8.65 1.42
N PRO A 99 3.36 -8.07 0.40
CA PRO A 99 3.04 -8.79 -0.84
C PRO A 99 4.25 -9.15 -1.69
N THR A 100 5.32 -8.39 -1.61
CA THR A 100 6.53 -8.57 -2.44
C THR A 100 7.81 -8.72 -1.64
N VAL A 101 7.81 -8.28 -0.37
CA VAL A 101 8.97 -8.31 0.52
C VAL A 101 8.57 -8.73 1.92
N ILE A 102 9.51 -9.30 2.65
CA ILE A 102 9.41 -9.57 4.09
C ILE A 102 10.35 -8.60 4.78
N GLN A 103 9.85 -7.77 5.69
CA GLN A 103 10.65 -6.83 6.46
C GLN A 103 10.92 -7.39 7.85
N TYR A 104 12.20 -7.53 8.17
CA TYR A 104 12.69 -7.84 9.51
C TYR A 104 13.09 -6.54 10.19
N THR A 105 12.44 -6.21 11.30
CA THR A 105 12.79 -5.01 12.08
C THR A 105 13.69 -5.40 13.24
N LEU A 106 14.74 -4.62 13.43
CA LEU A 106 15.70 -4.85 14.49
C LEU A 106 16.09 -3.54 15.17
N LYS A 107 16.43 -3.63 16.44
CA LYS A 107 16.98 -2.54 17.25
C LYS A 107 18.45 -2.80 17.48
N PRO A 108 19.36 -1.98 16.92
CA PRO A 108 20.77 -2.06 17.24
C PRO A 108 21.02 -1.65 18.71
N ASP A 109 22.01 -2.25 19.33
CA ASP A 109 22.46 -1.85 20.66
C ASP A 109 23.10 -0.46 20.65
N SER A 110 23.17 0.18 21.82
CA SER A 110 23.77 1.51 21.97
C SER A 110 25.22 1.51 21.49
N GLY A 111 25.57 2.49 20.65
CA GLY A 111 26.93 2.62 20.11
C GLY A 111 27.15 1.94 18.76
N VAL A 112 26.23 1.15 18.26
CA VAL A 112 26.32 0.58 16.92
C VAL A 112 26.07 1.66 15.88
N LYS A 113 27.05 1.92 15.00
CA LYS A 113 26.89 2.84 13.87
C LYS A 113 26.03 2.18 12.79
N LEU A 114 24.96 2.85 12.35
CA LEU A 114 24.06 2.34 11.31
C LEU A 114 24.77 2.01 10.00
N SER A 115 25.83 2.75 9.66
CA SER A 115 26.67 2.48 8.48
C SER A 115 27.33 1.09 8.51
N LYS A 116 27.64 0.55 9.69
CA LYS A 116 28.17 -0.82 9.79
C LYS A 116 27.14 -1.84 9.29
N ILE A 117 25.84 -1.64 9.64
CA ILE A 117 24.77 -2.53 9.22
C ILE A 117 24.51 -2.38 7.72
N THR A 118 24.43 -1.14 7.21
CA THR A 118 24.16 -0.91 5.78
C THR A 118 25.25 -1.43 4.87
N ASN A 119 26.50 -1.42 5.31
CA ASN A 119 27.64 -1.94 4.54
C ASN A 119 27.61 -3.48 4.41
N LEU A 120 26.96 -4.19 5.33
CA LEU A 120 26.81 -5.66 5.29
C LEU A 120 25.68 -6.14 4.38
N LYS A 121 25.11 -5.26 3.56
CA LYS A 121 24.01 -5.60 2.65
C LYS A 121 24.29 -6.85 1.82
N ASN A 122 25.48 -6.97 1.22
CA ASN A 122 25.83 -8.09 0.37
C ASN A 122 26.08 -9.38 1.17
N ASP A 123 26.69 -9.26 2.36
CA ASP A 123 26.93 -10.39 3.25
C ASP A 123 25.63 -10.98 3.78
N LEU A 124 24.67 -10.11 4.12
CA LEU A 124 23.33 -10.52 4.53
C LEU A 124 22.56 -11.14 3.36
N ALA A 125 22.67 -10.59 2.15
CA ALA A 125 22.05 -11.17 0.96
C ALA A 125 22.56 -12.59 0.70
N LEU A 126 23.88 -12.79 0.83
CA LEU A 126 24.50 -14.12 0.70
C LEU A 126 24.00 -15.09 1.79
N ALA A 127 23.99 -14.65 3.06
CA ALA A 127 23.55 -15.48 4.19
C ALA A 127 22.08 -15.91 4.09
N LEU A 128 21.24 -15.11 3.42
CA LEU A 128 19.82 -15.38 3.20
C LEU A 128 19.52 -16.03 1.84
N ALA A 129 20.56 -16.32 1.06
CA ALA A 129 20.41 -16.77 -0.34
C ALA A 129 19.48 -15.89 -1.18
N ALA A 130 19.40 -14.59 -0.85
CA ALA A 130 18.55 -13.62 -1.52
C ALA A 130 19.28 -12.96 -2.69
N LYS A 131 18.60 -12.74 -3.82
CA LYS A 131 19.17 -12.04 -5.00
C LYS A 131 19.66 -10.63 -4.67
N SER A 132 18.92 -9.94 -3.79
CA SER A 132 19.24 -8.61 -3.27
C SER A 132 18.42 -8.37 -2.03
N LEU A 133 18.84 -7.45 -1.18
CA LEU A 133 18.01 -6.95 -0.08
C LEU A 133 18.13 -5.44 0.03
N ARG A 134 17.20 -4.82 0.71
CA ARG A 134 17.22 -3.39 1.04
C ARG A 134 17.37 -3.24 2.55
N ILE A 135 18.23 -2.33 2.97
CA ILE A 135 18.37 -1.95 4.38
C ILE A 135 17.88 -0.52 4.52
N GLU A 136 16.90 -0.31 5.37
CA GLU A 136 16.38 1.00 5.74
C GLU A 136 16.85 1.33 7.16
N ALA A 137 17.78 2.24 7.26
CA ALA A 137 18.44 2.55 8.52
C ALA A 137 18.64 4.07 8.71
N PRO A 138 17.81 4.72 9.56
CA PRO A 138 16.70 4.19 10.33
C PRO A 138 15.40 4.05 9.50
N ILE A 139 14.42 3.29 10.01
CA ILE A 139 13.05 3.34 9.47
C ILE A 139 12.46 4.71 9.82
N PRO A 140 11.84 5.44 8.86
CA PRO A 140 11.24 6.73 9.11
C PRO A 140 10.26 6.71 10.30
N GLY A 141 10.44 7.63 11.24
CA GLY A 141 9.62 7.74 12.44
C GLY A 141 9.84 6.66 13.51
N LYS A 142 10.83 5.75 13.34
CA LYS A 142 11.13 4.69 14.31
C LYS A 142 12.63 4.61 14.60
N SER A 143 12.98 4.31 15.86
CA SER A 143 14.38 4.02 16.24
C SER A 143 14.75 2.56 15.96
N LEU A 144 14.43 2.08 14.76
CA LEU A 144 14.62 0.71 14.31
C LEU A 144 15.29 0.69 12.93
N VAL A 145 15.89 -0.44 12.61
CA VAL A 145 16.42 -0.73 11.28
C VAL A 145 15.56 -1.80 10.63
N GLY A 146 15.19 -1.62 9.37
CA GLY A 146 14.46 -2.57 8.56
C GLY A 146 15.37 -3.28 7.56
N ILE A 147 15.30 -4.60 7.50
CA ILE A 147 15.93 -5.42 6.46
C ILE A 147 14.82 -6.05 5.64
N GLU A 148 14.70 -5.60 4.40
CA GLU A 148 13.69 -6.07 3.46
C GLU A 148 14.29 -7.16 2.56
N VAL A 149 13.72 -8.34 2.66
CA VAL A 149 14.11 -9.52 1.88
C VAL A 149 13.00 -9.81 0.87
N PRO A 150 13.29 -9.98 -0.43
CA PRO A 150 12.28 -10.33 -1.41
C PRO A 150 11.55 -11.61 -1.01
N ALA A 151 10.22 -11.60 -1.09
CA ALA A 151 9.42 -12.79 -0.87
C ALA A 151 9.64 -13.80 -2.00
N GLU A 152 9.72 -15.10 -1.67
CA GLU A 152 9.86 -16.17 -2.67
C GLU A 152 8.69 -16.19 -3.65
N LYS A 153 7.48 -15.99 -3.13
CA LYS A 153 6.25 -15.87 -3.91
C LYS A 153 5.71 -14.47 -3.77
N ARG A 154 5.67 -13.75 -4.88
CA ARG A 154 5.05 -12.43 -4.93
C ARG A 154 3.55 -12.56 -5.03
N ILE A 155 2.82 -11.73 -4.30
CA ILE A 155 1.38 -11.63 -4.36
C ILE A 155 0.99 -10.41 -5.16
N ILE A 156 0.06 -10.59 -6.07
CA ILE A 156 -0.50 -9.48 -6.84
C ILE A 156 -1.56 -8.82 -5.96
N VAL A 157 -1.35 -7.54 -5.66
CA VAL A 157 -2.34 -6.70 -4.97
C VAL A 157 -3.39 -6.30 -6.00
N LYS A 158 -4.65 -6.66 -5.74
CA LYS A 158 -5.76 -6.36 -6.64
C LYS A 158 -6.28 -4.94 -6.41
N LEU A 159 -6.68 -4.26 -7.49
CA LEU A 159 -7.25 -2.91 -7.42
C LEU A 159 -8.48 -2.88 -6.50
N ARG A 160 -9.41 -3.81 -6.66
CA ARG A 160 -10.62 -3.92 -5.83
C ARG A 160 -10.31 -3.96 -4.34
N GLU A 161 -9.29 -4.73 -3.95
CA GLU A 161 -8.88 -4.87 -2.56
C GLU A 161 -8.44 -3.55 -1.92
N ILE A 162 -7.78 -2.67 -2.69
CA ILE A 162 -7.39 -1.34 -2.23
C ILE A 162 -8.60 -0.39 -2.22
N MET A 163 -9.44 -0.43 -3.25
CA MET A 163 -10.64 0.43 -3.31
C MET A 163 -11.68 0.10 -2.23
N GLU A 164 -11.74 -1.14 -1.76
CA GLU A 164 -12.60 -1.56 -0.64
C GLU A 164 -11.98 -1.28 0.74
N SER A 165 -10.72 -0.80 0.81
CA SER A 165 -10.05 -0.51 2.08
C SER A 165 -10.59 0.74 2.75
N SER A 166 -10.51 0.79 4.10
CA SER A 166 -10.89 1.97 4.88
C SER A 166 -10.11 3.21 4.49
N GLU A 167 -8.83 3.05 4.16
CA GLU A 167 -7.94 4.13 3.76
C GLU A 167 -8.42 4.79 2.46
N PHE A 168 -8.79 3.97 1.47
CA PHE A 168 -9.30 4.48 0.20
C PHE A 168 -10.68 5.12 0.37
N LEU A 169 -11.59 4.45 1.07
CA LEU A 169 -12.96 4.95 1.27
C LEU A 169 -12.97 6.28 2.02
N ASN A 170 -12.12 6.43 3.05
CA ASN A 170 -12.02 7.68 3.80
C ASN A 170 -11.46 8.83 2.93
N SER A 171 -10.43 8.55 2.12
CA SER A 171 -9.87 9.54 1.21
C SER A 171 -10.85 9.91 0.09
N ALA A 172 -11.56 8.95 -0.48
CA ALA A 172 -12.55 9.15 -1.54
C ALA A 172 -13.79 9.94 -1.08
N GLN A 173 -14.07 10.02 0.23
CA GLN A 173 -15.12 10.90 0.77
C GLN A 173 -14.75 12.39 0.67
N THR A 174 -13.46 12.70 0.74
CA THR A 174 -12.95 14.08 0.72
C THR A 174 -12.50 14.52 -0.67
N SER A 175 -12.05 13.58 -1.49
CA SER A 175 -11.54 13.85 -2.83
C SER A 175 -11.89 12.74 -3.81
N LYS A 176 -12.44 13.12 -4.96
CA LYS A 176 -12.69 12.20 -6.09
C LYS A 176 -11.42 11.91 -6.92
N MET A 177 -10.26 12.39 -6.48
CA MET A 177 -8.97 12.22 -7.15
C MET A 177 -8.04 11.27 -6.39
N THR A 178 -8.61 10.36 -5.58
CA THR A 178 -7.87 9.38 -4.80
C THR A 178 -7.26 8.30 -5.68
N LEU A 179 -5.96 8.09 -5.54
CA LEU A 179 -5.19 7.08 -6.28
C LEU A 179 -4.80 5.91 -5.37
N PRO A 180 -5.11 4.67 -5.75
CA PRO A 180 -4.66 3.47 -5.03
C PRO A 180 -3.21 3.15 -5.41
N LEU A 181 -2.28 3.29 -4.47
CA LEU A 181 -0.86 2.98 -4.70
C LEU A 181 -0.54 1.51 -4.47
N GLY A 182 -1.32 0.81 -3.64
CA GLY A 182 -1.09 -0.60 -3.30
C GLY A 182 -1.02 -0.85 -1.81
N ARG A 183 -0.03 -1.66 -1.38
CA ARG A 183 0.24 -1.96 0.03
C ARG A 183 1.68 -1.65 0.39
N ASP A 184 1.88 -1.17 1.60
CA ASP A 184 3.22 -0.99 2.16
C ASP A 184 3.87 -2.34 2.55
N VAL A 185 5.10 -2.27 3.08
CA VAL A 185 5.84 -3.45 3.54
C VAL A 185 5.20 -4.17 4.73
N ALA A 186 4.31 -3.50 5.47
CA ALA A 186 3.52 -4.08 6.55
C ALA A 186 2.17 -4.64 6.06
N GLY A 187 1.89 -4.54 4.75
CA GLY A 187 0.65 -4.99 4.13
C GLY A 187 -0.52 -4.02 4.27
N LYS A 188 -0.30 -2.80 4.76
CA LYS A 188 -1.36 -1.79 4.87
C LYS A 188 -1.65 -1.15 3.52
N PRO A 189 -2.93 -0.89 3.18
CA PRO A 189 -3.28 -0.12 2.00
C PRO A 189 -2.66 1.27 2.02
N VAL A 190 -2.16 1.71 0.87
CA VAL A 190 -1.58 3.05 0.68
C VAL A 190 -2.31 3.72 -0.46
N VAL A 191 -2.78 4.91 -0.19
CA VAL A 191 -3.48 5.78 -1.14
C VAL A 191 -2.82 7.15 -1.18
N ALA A 192 -3.04 7.90 -2.24
CA ALA A 192 -2.59 9.28 -2.36
C ALA A 192 -3.62 10.10 -3.12
N GLU A 193 -3.59 11.40 -2.94
CA GLU A 193 -4.47 12.34 -3.64
C GLU A 193 -3.74 13.00 -4.79
N LEU A 194 -4.28 12.83 -6.00
CA LEU A 194 -3.68 13.42 -7.20
C LEU A 194 -3.72 14.96 -7.16
N SER A 195 -4.75 15.52 -6.54
CA SER A 195 -4.90 16.98 -6.37
C SER A 195 -3.78 17.61 -5.55
N ASP A 196 -3.16 16.85 -4.64
CA ASP A 196 -2.05 17.32 -3.83
C ASP A 196 -0.69 17.22 -4.54
N MET A 197 -0.68 16.61 -5.73
CA MET A 197 0.52 16.43 -6.54
C MET A 197 0.52 17.38 -7.74
N PRO A 198 1.19 18.53 -7.70
CA PRO A 198 1.24 19.45 -8.84
C PRO A 198 1.85 18.80 -10.09
N HIS A 199 2.75 17.84 -9.89
CA HIS A 199 3.36 17.03 -10.94
C HIS A 199 3.58 15.61 -10.45
N LEU A 200 3.25 14.62 -11.27
CA LEU A 200 3.48 13.20 -10.99
C LEU A 200 4.37 12.58 -12.07
N LEU A 201 5.54 12.10 -11.68
CA LEU A 201 6.44 11.35 -12.55
C LEU A 201 6.35 9.86 -12.22
N ILE A 202 5.97 9.03 -13.21
CA ILE A 202 5.96 7.57 -13.09
C ILE A 202 7.11 7.01 -13.93
N ALA A 203 8.15 6.50 -13.27
CA ALA A 203 9.33 5.96 -13.91
C ALA A 203 9.64 4.55 -13.44
N GLY A 204 10.38 3.79 -14.26
CA GLY A 204 10.81 2.43 -13.93
C GLY A 204 11.37 1.70 -15.15
N ALA A 205 12.10 0.61 -14.91
CA ALA A 205 12.63 -0.25 -15.96
C ALA A 205 11.52 -0.93 -16.78
N THR A 206 11.86 -1.54 -17.90
CA THR A 206 10.92 -2.37 -18.66
C THR A 206 10.38 -3.49 -17.78
N ASN A 207 9.10 -3.80 -17.89
CA ASN A 207 8.38 -4.78 -17.07
C ASN A 207 8.30 -4.45 -15.56
N SER A 208 8.56 -3.21 -15.15
CA SER A 208 8.40 -2.77 -13.75
C SER A 208 6.95 -2.51 -13.32
N GLY A 209 6.01 -2.54 -14.26
CA GLY A 209 4.60 -2.31 -13.98
C GLY A 209 4.11 -0.86 -14.22
N LYS A 210 4.89 0.01 -14.90
CA LYS A 210 4.47 1.39 -15.20
C LYS A 210 3.10 1.50 -15.83
N SER A 211 2.85 0.73 -16.90
CA SER A 211 1.56 0.75 -17.60
C SER A 211 0.42 0.21 -16.71
N VAL A 212 0.70 -0.78 -15.88
CA VAL A 212 -0.27 -1.30 -14.92
C VAL A 212 -0.61 -0.22 -13.89
N CYS A 213 0.37 0.50 -13.39
CA CYS A 213 0.17 1.59 -12.43
C CYS A 213 -0.71 2.71 -13.05
N ILE A 214 -0.40 3.14 -14.28
CA ILE A 214 -1.19 4.16 -15.00
C ILE A 214 -2.63 3.67 -15.19
N ASN A 215 -2.82 2.43 -15.68
CA ASN A 215 -4.15 1.87 -15.87
C ASN A 215 -4.92 1.76 -14.54
N THR A 216 -4.25 1.41 -13.44
CA THR A 216 -4.83 1.36 -12.10
C THR A 216 -5.33 2.74 -11.69
N PHE A 217 -4.55 3.80 -11.94
CA PHE A 217 -4.94 5.18 -11.63
C PHE A 217 -6.13 5.62 -12.49
N LEU A 218 -6.08 5.39 -13.80
CA LEU A 218 -7.19 5.71 -14.70
C LEU A 218 -8.48 4.98 -14.30
N CYS A 219 -8.40 3.68 -14.03
CA CYS A 219 -9.54 2.92 -13.55
C CYS A 219 -10.11 3.52 -12.24
N SER A 220 -9.25 3.82 -11.27
CA SER A 220 -9.68 4.41 -10.01
C SER A 220 -10.42 5.73 -10.21
N LEU A 221 -9.92 6.60 -11.09
CA LEU A 221 -10.56 7.88 -11.41
C LEU A 221 -11.92 7.70 -12.11
N ILE A 222 -12.04 6.71 -13.02
CA ILE A 222 -13.31 6.39 -13.69
C ILE A 222 -14.37 5.88 -12.70
N TYR A 223 -13.94 5.12 -11.69
CA TYR A 223 -14.84 4.62 -10.65
C TYR A 223 -15.33 5.72 -9.69
N GLN A 224 -14.65 6.86 -9.62
CA GLN A 224 -14.96 7.96 -8.69
C GLN A 224 -15.62 9.16 -9.37
N ASN A 225 -15.55 9.28 -10.70
CA ASN A 225 -15.97 10.47 -11.41
C ASN A 225 -16.91 10.14 -12.57
N SER A 226 -17.88 11.04 -12.81
CA SER A 226 -18.68 11.01 -14.02
C SER A 226 -17.93 11.69 -15.19
N PRO A 227 -18.34 11.46 -16.46
CA PRO A 227 -17.75 12.13 -17.63
C PRO A 227 -17.96 13.65 -17.63
N THR A 228 -18.89 14.16 -16.81
CA THR A 228 -19.11 15.59 -16.63
C THR A 228 -18.12 16.18 -15.62
N ASP A 229 -17.72 15.40 -14.59
CA ASP A 229 -16.80 15.82 -13.53
C ASP A 229 -15.35 15.74 -13.99
N LEU A 230 -14.99 14.71 -14.74
CA LEU A 230 -13.61 14.44 -15.15
C LEU A 230 -13.52 14.11 -16.65
N LYS A 231 -12.67 14.87 -17.33
CA LYS A 231 -12.26 14.62 -18.72
C LYS A 231 -10.77 14.30 -18.76
N MET A 232 -10.40 13.21 -19.43
CA MET A 232 -9.03 12.70 -19.54
C MET A 232 -8.60 12.61 -21.01
#